data_d598d19cdf319772ef76bacb02dc33a9
#
_entry.id   d598d19cdf319772ef76bacb02dc33a9
#
_cell.length_a   1.000
_cell.length_b   1.000
_cell.length_c   1.000
_cell.angle_alpha   90.00
_cell.angle_beta   90.00
_cell.angle_gamma   90.00
#
_symmetry.space_group_name_H-M   'P 1'
#
loop_
_entity.id
_entity.type
_entity.pdbx_description
1 polymer ?
#
loop_
_entity_poly.entity_id
_entity_poly.type
_entity_poly.pdbx_seq_one_letter_code
_entity_poly.pdbx_strand_id
1 'polypeptide(L)'
;MNVRVTSFLDGAREATGYAVIVDVFRAFTTAAFCVAAGAREIVLVADHEQALAMKREDPTLFLTGEIDGRPIAGFDVGNSPSAIERLDLTGRRVVQRTSSGTQGVTAASRADRIVLGSFVVAEATVRLLRRAADEVTIVAMGHGATEISDEDEACARYIAARLTGAPTDVAAAIAALWTDEDRNWPDWFPRRDAELACQVDRFDFALPVTREGGLLVARPLRSA
;
A
#
# COMPACT_ATOMS: atom_id res chain seq x y z
N MET A 1 -2.08 5.65 -23.23
CA MET A 1 -1.81 5.83 -21.79
C MET A 1 -0.39 6.31 -21.59
N ASN A 2 -0.19 7.40 -20.88
CA ASN A 2 1.13 7.90 -20.47
C ASN A 2 1.45 7.34 -19.07
N VAL A 3 2.58 6.63 -18.92
CA VAL A 3 2.98 6.00 -17.67
C VAL A 3 4.34 6.55 -17.23
N ARG A 4 4.40 7.13 -16.03
CA ARG A 4 5.62 7.64 -15.41
C ARG A 4 5.87 6.92 -14.09
N VAL A 5 7.13 6.57 -13.83
CA VAL A 5 7.58 6.05 -12.53
C VAL A 5 8.42 7.13 -11.84
N THR A 6 8.21 7.31 -10.57
CA THR A 6 8.93 8.26 -9.72
C THR A 6 8.99 7.71 -8.29
N SER A 7 9.67 8.40 -7.37
CA SER A 7 9.87 7.88 -6.02
C SER A 7 9.66 8.96 -4.97
N PHE A 8 9.39 8.54 -3.74
CA PHE A 8 9.33 9.32 -2.51
C PHE A 8 8.20 10.36 -2.46
N LEU A 9 8.24 11.19 -1.42
CA LEU A 9 7.23 12.24 -1.20
C LEU A 9 7.20 13.28 -2.31
N ASP A 10 8.34 13.62 -2.89
CA ASP A 10 8.38 14.60 -3.99
C ASP A 10 7.69 14.05 -5.23
N GLY A 11 7.93 12.77 -5.57
CA GLY A 11 7.20 12.10 -6.63
C GLY A 11 5.69 12.05 -6.38
N ALA A 12 5.27 11.81 -5.13
CA ALA A 12 3.86 11.81 -4.75
C ALA A 12 3.23 13.22 -4.88
N ARG A 13 3.94 14.28 -4.44
CA ARG A 13 3.48 15.68 -4.58
C ARG A 13 3.30 16.13 -6.02
N GLU A 14 4.14 15.61 -6.92
CA GLU A 14 4.11 15.95 -8.34
C GLU A 14 3.19 15.04 -9.18
N ALA A 15 2.66 13.98 -8.59
CA ALA A 15 1.80 13.04 -9.28
C ALA A 15 0.52 13.70 -9.80
N THR A 16 0.19 13.46 -11.07
CA THR A 16 -1.00 13.90 -11.77
C THR A 16 -1.75 12.70 -12.37
N GLY A 17 -2.98 12.90 -12.82
CA GLY A 17 -3.81 11.82 -13.34
C GLY A 17 -4.11 10.78 -12.24
N TYR A 18 -3.88 9.52 -12.56
CA TYR A 18 -3.93 8.43 -11.56
C TYR A 18 -2.56 8.28 -10.87
N ALA A 19 -2.50 8.51 -9.57
CA ALA A 19 -1.32 8.23 -8.75
C ALA A 19 -1.43 6.82 -8.15
N VAL A 20 -0.52 5.91 -8.50
CA VAL A 20 -0.36 4.63 -7.82
C VAL A 20 0.72 4.79 -6.77
N ILE A 21 0.36 4.81 -5.50
CA ILE A 21 1.32 4.90 -4.40
C ILE A 21 1.70 3.47 -4.00
N VAL A 22 2.98 3.12 -4.21
CA VAL A 22 3.51 1.77 -3.98
C VAL A 22 4.27 1.72 -2.67
N ASP A 23 3.84 0.84 -1.75
CA ASP A 23 4.53 0.52 -0.50
C ASP A 23 4.29 -0.96 -0.21
N VAL A 24 5.27 -1.80 -0.59
CA VAL A 24 5.21 -3.25 -0.54
C VAL A 24 5.52 -3.75 0.86
N PHE A 25 6.60 -3.27 1.47
CA PHE A 25 7.03 -3.65 2.80
C PHE A 25 6.82 -2.51 3.81
N ARG A 26 5.55 -2.31 4.30
CA ARG A 26 4.43 -3.28 4.36
C ARG A 26 3.08 -2.61 4.18
N ALA A 27 2.99 -1.29 3.99
CA ALA A 27 1.75 -0.54 4.17
C ALA A 27 0.59 -1.10 3.33
N PHE A 28 0.75 -1.20 2.02
CA PHE A 28 -0.38 -1.54 1.16
C PHE A 28 -0.56 -3.04 0.94
N THR A 29 0.45 -3.83 1.29
CA THR A 29 0.26 -5.25 1.55
C THR A 29 -0.65 -5.45 2.78
N THR A 30 -0.36 -4.78 3.91
CA THR A 30 -1.21 -4.85 5.11
C THR A 30 -2.63 -4.37 4.84
N ALA A 31 -2.81 -3.26 4.10
CA ALA A 31 -4.14 -2.78 3.70
C ALA A 31 -4.93 -3.83 2.90
N ALA A 32 -4.27 -4.50 1.95
CA ALA A 32 -4.88 -5.57 1.17
C ALA A 32 -5.29 -6.76 2.05
N PHE A 33 -4.45 -7.15 3.01
CA PHE A 33 -4.79 -8.21 3.96
C PHE A 33 -5.93 -7.81 4.90
N CYS A 34 -6.02 -6.54 5.33
CA CYS A 34 -7.19 -6.06 6.10
C CYS A 34 -8.49 -6.24 5.32
N VAL A 35 -8.48 -5.88 4.03
CA VAL A 35 -9.64 -6.08 3.15
C VAL A 35 -9.94 -7.57 2.96
N ALA A 36 -8.94 -8.40 2.74
CA ALA A 36 -9.11 -9.85 2.62
C ALA A 36 -9.64 -10.49 3.90
N ALA A 37 -9.31 -9.94 5.07
CA ALA A 37 -9.86 -10.31 6.37
C ALA A 37 -11.30 -9.78 6.62
N GLY A 38 -11.91 -9.08 5.64
CA GLY A 38 -13.30 -8.63 5.68
C GLY A 38 -13.49 -7.15 6.02
N ALA A 39 -12.44 -6.36 6.16
CA ALA A 39 -12.58 -4.92 6.35
C ALA A 39 -13.34 -4.28 5.18
N ARG A 40 -14.34 -3.43 5.49
CA ARG A 40 -15.14 -2.75 4.47
C ARG A 40 -14.39 -1.61 3.80
N GLU A 41 -13.48 -0.96 4.54
CA GLU A 41 -12.71 0.20 4.07
C GLU A 41 -11.50 0.46 4.96
N ILE A 42 -10.52 1.16 4.39
CA ILE A 42 -9.29 1.61 5.07
C ILE A 42 -9.26 3.14 5.03
N VAL A 43 -9.29 3.79 6.18
CA VAL A 43 -9.03 5.22 6.32
C VAL A 43 -7.53 5.43 6.48
N LEU A 44 -6.96 6.26 5.63
CA LEU A 44 -5.52 6.54 5.62
C LEU A 44 -5.26 7.91 6.27
N VAL A 45 -4.43 7.92 7.28
CA VAL A 45 -4.07 9.14 8.01
C VAL A 45 -2.55 9.30 8.06
N ALA A 46 -2.08 10.56 8.10
CA ALA A 46 -0.66 10.88 8.24
C ALA A 46 -0.22 10.89 9.71
N ASP A 47 -1.12 11.28 10.61
CA ASP A 47 -0.84 11.47 12.03
C ASP A 47 -1.47 10.36 12.86
N HIS A 48 -0.67 9.75 13.75
CA HIS A 48 -1.13 8.70 14.64
C HIS A 48 -2.06 9.23 15.74
N GLU A 49 -1.88 10.48 16.19
CA GLU A 49 -2.78 11.11 17.17
C GLU A 49 -4.19 11.29 16.57
N GLN A 50 -4.29 11.59 15.27
CA GLN A 50 -5.58 11.60 14.58
C GLN A 50 -6.25 10.23 14.64
N ALA A 51 -5.52 9.14 14.36
CA ALA A 51 -6.05 7.77 14.45
C ALA A 51 -6.55 7.44 15.86
N LEU A 52 -5.76 7.79 16.89
CA LEU A 52 -6.13 7.59 18.28
C LEU A 52 -7.35 8.42 18.70
N ALA A 53 -7.45 9.67 18.21
CA ALA A 53 -8.63 10.52 18.44
C ALA A 53 -9.88 9.89 17.83
N MET A 54 -9.80 9.44 16.56
CA MET A 54 -10.90 8.74 15.90
C MET A 54 -11.34 7.49 16.69
N LYS A 55 -10.40 6.70 17.21
CA LYS A 55 -10.71 5.51 18.03
C LYS A 55 -11.38 5.86 19.36
N ARG A 56 -11.04 6.99 19.97
CA ARG A 56 -11.72 7.49 21.19
C ARG A 56 -13.17 7.86 20.89
N GLU A 57 -13.45 8.43 19.73
CA GLU A 57 -14.80 8.81 19.30
C GLU A 57 -15.63 7.60 18.84
N ASP A 58 -14.99 6.63 18.15
CA ASP A 58 -15.59 5.38 17.70
C ASP A 58 -14.71 4.18 18.09
N PRO A 59 -14.95 3.55 19.25
CA PRO A 59 -14.19 2.39 19.73
C PRO A 59 -14.30 1.16 18.82
N THR A 60 -15.23 1.12 17.86
CA THR A 60 -15.36 0.01 16.90
C THR A 60 -14.32 0.04 15.80
N LEU A 61 -13.61 1.14 15.60
CA LEU A 61 -12.53 1.24 14.63
C LEU A 61 -11.40 0.25 14.96
N PHE A 62 -10.73 -0.23 13.93
CA PHE A 62 -9.53 -1.06 14.06
C PHE A 62 -8.31 -0.27 13.60
N LEU A 63 -7.34 -0.08 14.47
CA LEU A 63 -6.14 0.69 14.17
C LEU A 63 -4.98 -0.24 13.81
N THR A 64 -4.33 0.02 12.68
CA THR A 64 -3.09 -0.64 12.28
C THR A 64 -2.07 0.37 11.77
N GLY A 65 -0.79 0.07 11.97
CA GLY A 65 0.25 0.97 11.47
C GLY A 65 1.56 0.89 12.24
N GLU A 66 2.44 1.84 11.93
CA GLU A 66 3.78 1.90 12.48
C GLU A 66 4.34 3.33 12.47
N ILE A 67 5.36 3.56 13.27
CA ILE A 67 6.31 4.68 13.18
C ILE A 67 7.71 4.06 13.12
N ASP A 68 8.46 4.38 12.07
CA ASP A 68 9.82 3.85 11.80
C ASP A 68 9.87 2.32 11.91
N GLY A 69 8.85 1.66 11.33
CA GLY A 69 8.68 0.21 11.34
C GLY A 69 8.10 -0.39 12.63
N ARG A 70 8.04 0.37 13.72
CA ARG A 70 7.63 -0.12 15.05
C ARG A 70 6.14 0.07 15.30
N PRO A 71 5.48 -0.90 15.98
CA PRO A 71 4.08 -0.76 16.37
C PRO A 71 3.82 0.51 17.20
N ILE A 72 2.67 1.13 16.98
CA ILE A 72 2.25 2.35 17.70
C ILE A 72 1.49 1.95 18.96
N ALA A 73 1.84 2.55 20.09
CA ALA A 73 1.12 2.33 21.34
C ALA A 73 -0.36 2.74 21.21
N GLY A 74 -1.28 1.88 21.65
CA GLY A 74 -2.72 2.12 21.54
C GLY A 74 -3.34 1.70 20.21
N PHE A 75 -2.56 1.23 19.22
CA PHE A 75 -3.08 0.57 18.04
C PHE A 75 -3.38 -0.91 18.33
N ASP A 76 -4.35 -1.48 17.59
CA ASP A 76 -4.76 -2.87 17.76
C ASP A 76 -3.68 -3.84 17.24
N VAL A 77 -3.03 -3.52 16.11
CA VAL A 77 -1.96 -4.32 15.49
C VAL A 77 -0.96 -3.38 14.80
N GLY A 78 0.30 -3.81 14.72
CA GLY A 78 1.33 -3.16 13.93
C GLY A 78 1.05 -3.29 12.41
N ASN A 79 1.92 -2.68 11.61
CA ASN A 79 1.87 -2.78 10.14
C ASN A 79 2.38 -4.16 9.67
N SER A 80 1.59 -5.23 9.88
CA SER A 80 2.01 -6.62 9.67
C SER A 80 0.92 -7.45 8.99
N PRO A 81 1.08 -7.81 7.70
CA PRO A 81 0.13 -8.66 7.01
C PRO A 81 -0.01 -10.05 7.64
N SER A 82 1.04 -10.63 8.21
CA SER A 82 0.96 -11.93 8.86
C SER A 82 0.17 -11.91 10.18
N ALA A 83 0.15 -10.78 10.87
CA ALA A 83 -0.71 -10.60 12.04
C ALA A 83 -2.18 -10.44 11.62
N ILE A 84 -2.45 -9.70 10.53
CA ILE A 84 -3.80 -9.49 9.99
C ILE A 84 -4.39 -10.78 9.38
N GLU A 85 -3.58 -11.61 8.71
CA GLU A 85 -4.03 -12.84 8.02
C GLU A 85 -4.91 -13.75 8.90
N ARG A 86 -4.76 -13.67 10.21
CA ARG A 86 -5.45 -14.52 11.20
C ARG A 86 -6.65 -13.86 11.87
N LEU A 87 -6.97 -12.61 11.52
CA LEU A 87 -8.05 -11.86 12.14
C LEU A 87 -9.33 -11.93 11.32
N ASP A 88 -10.46 -11.76 12.00
CA ASP A 88 -11.74 -11.45 11.37
C ASP A 88 -12.02 -9.95 11.52
N LEU A 89 -11.98 -9.24 10.39
CA LEU A 89 -12.27 -7.81 10.31
C LEU A 89 -13.59 -7.55 9.58
N THR A 90 -14.47 -8.56 9.48
CA THR A 90 -15.75 -8.48 8.76
C THR A 90 -16.53 -7.22 9.15
N GLY A 91 -16.77 -6.37 8.14
CA GLY A 91 -17.53 -5.12 8.29
C GLY A 91 -16.79 -4.01 9.05
N ARG A 92 -15.59 -4.24 9.55
CA ARG A 92 -14.81 -3.23 10.30
C ARG A 92 -14.34 -2.12 9.39
N ARG A 93 -14.26 -0.94 9.96
CA ARG A 93 -13.52 0.21 9.40
C ARG A 93 -12.12 0.20 10.00
N VAL A 94 -11.11 0.13 9.14
CA VAL A 94 -9.71 0.17 9.55
C VAL A 94 -9.19 1.59 9.42
N VAL A 95 -8.38 2.05 10.36
CA VAL A 95 -7.60 3.30 10.24
C VAL A 95 -6.13 2.89 10.19
N GLN A 96 -5.44 3.30 9.14
CA GLN A 96 -4.03 2.96 8.91
C GLN A 96 -3.16 4.20 8.90
N ARG A 97 -2.04 4.14 9.64
CA ARG A 97 -0.97 5.16 9.65
C ARG A 97 0.39 4.50 9.46
N THR A 98 1.19 4.94 8.48
CA THR A 98 2.53 4.45 8.24
C THR A 98 3.52 5.57 7.91
N SER A 99 4.83 5.28 8.01
CA SER A 99 5.89 6.29 7.83
C SER A 99 6.17 6.62 6.36
N SER A 100 5.78 5.74 5.42
CA SER A 100 5.95 5.94 3.98
C SER A 100 4.63 5.97 3.23
N GLY A 101 3.90 4.88 3.16
CA GLY A 101 2.72 4.72 2.30
C GLY A 101 1.63 5.74 2.57
N THR A 102 1.17 5.90 3.82
CA THR A 102 0.10 6.86 4.13
C THR A 102 0.55 8.31 3.97
N GLN A 103 1.84 8.60 4.15
CA GLN A 103 2.42 9.92 3.86
C GLN A 103 2.36 10.21 2.36
N GLY A 104 2.72 9.23 1.51
CA GLY A 104 2.61 9.35 0.06
C GLY A 104 1.18 9.59 -0.42
N VAL A 105 0.20 8.86 0.12
CA VAL A 105 -1.22 9.07 -0.22
C VAL A 105 -1.68 10.48 0.17
N THR A 106 -1.27 10.96 1.34
CA THR A 106 -1.60 12.31 1.80
C THR A 106 -0.92 13.38 0.93
N ALA A 107 0.33 13.15 0.52
CA ALA A 107 1.10 14.08 -0.31
C ALA A 107 0.59 14.17 -1.76
N ALA A 108 -0.05 13.13 -2.30
CA ALA A 108 -0.56 13.08 -3.67
C ALA A 108 -1.81 13.96 -3.88
N SER A 109 -1.72 15.22 -3.48
CA SER A 109 -2.84 16.17 -3.49
C SER A 109 -3.22 16.65 -4.90
N ARG A 110 -2.30 16.60 -5.85
CA ARG A 110 -2.49 17.01 -7.26
C ARG A 110 -3.04 15.89 -8.14
N ALA A 111 -3.02 14.65 -7.67
CA ALA A 111 -3.56 13.52 -8.40
C ALA A 111 -5.10 13.58 -8.46
N ASP A 112 -5.67 13.32 -9.63
CA ASP A 112 -7.13 13.23 -9.81
C ASP A 112 -7.71 12.03 -9.07
N ARG A 113 -6.97 10.93 -9.06
CA ARG A 113 -7.30 9.67 -8.39
C ARG A 113 -6.06 9.06 -7.78
N ILE A 114 -6.22 8.37 -6.67
CA ILE A 114 -5.14 7.64 -6.00
C ILE A 114 -5.52 6.16 -5.92
N VAL A 115 -4.54 5.29 -6.08
CA VAL A 115 -4.68 3.83 -5.92
C VAL A 115 -3.53 3.33 -5.06
N LEU A 116 -3.80 2.45 -4.11
CA LEU A 116 -2.77 1.80 -3.30
C LEU A 116 -2.15 0.66 -4.10
N GLY A 117 -0.82 0.60 -4.15
CA GLY A 117 -0.05 -0.37 -4.93
C GLY A 117 0.80 -1.28 -4.07
N SER A 118 0.73 -2.58 -4.34
CA SER A 118 1.66 -3.61 -3.85
C SER A 118 1.59 -4.82 -4.78
N PHE A 119 2.54 -5.75 -4.69
CA PHE A 119 2.52 -6.95 -5.53
C PHE A 119 1.23 -7.76 -5.38
N VAL A 120 0.69 -7.86 -4.17
CA VAL A 120 -0.49 -8.71 -3.89
C VAL A 120 -1.78 -8.27 -4.60
N VAL A 121 -1.83 -7.04 -5.12
CA VAL A 121 -2.97 -6.46 -5.85
C VAL A 121 -2.59 -5.89 -7.23
N ALA A 122 -1.40 -6.21 -7.74
CA ALA A 122 -0.82 -5.54 -8.90
C ALA A 122 -1.67 -5.71 -10.17
N GLU A 123 -2.10 -6.92 -10.52
CA GLU A 123 -2.92 -7.15 -11.71
C GLU A 123 -4.31 -6.49 -11.60
N ALA A 124 -4.94 -6.52 -10.43
CA ALA A 124 -6.21 -5.84 -10.22
C ALA A 124 -6.07 -4.32 -10.39
N THR A 125 -4.95 -3.75 -9.90
CA THR A 125 -4.58 -2.34 -10.12
C THR A 125 -4.37 -2.05 -11.61
N VAL A 126 -3.63 -2.89 -12.33
CA VAL A 126 -3.43 -2.76 -13.79
C VAL A 126 -4.74 -2.80 -14.55
N ARG A 127 -5.64 -3.73 -14.22
CA ARG A 127 -6.97 -3.83 -14.87
C ARG A 127 -7.82 -2.56 -14.65
N LEU A 128 -7.80 -2.02 -13.43
CA LEU A 128 -8.48 -0.75 -13.12
C LEU A 128 -7.93 0.38 -14.00
N LEU A 129 -6.61 0.55 -14.02
CA LEU A 129 -5.95 1.66 -14.72
C LEU A 129 -6.12 1.58 -16.25
N ARG A 130 -6.05 0.40 -16.84
CA ARG A 130 -6.28 0.21 -18.29
C ARG A 130 -7.67 0.65 -18.74
N ARG A 131 -8.66 0.58 -17.85
CA ARG A 131 -10.05 0.96 -18.18
C ARG A 131 -10.35 2.43 -17.92
N ALA A 132 -9.61 3.07 -17.02
CA ALA A 132 -10.01 4.34 -16.44
C ALA A 132 -8.99 5.47 -16.60
N ALA A 133 -7.73 5.18 -16.97
CA ALA A 133 -6.65 6.14 -16.92
C ALA A 133 -6.04 6.44 -18.31
N ASP A 134 -5.86 7.72 -18.62
CA ASP A 134 -5.05 8.18 -19.76
C ASP A 134 -3.61 8.50 -19.33
N GLU A 135 -3.45 8.93 -18.07
CA GLU A 135 -2.17 9.27 -17.43
C GLU A 135 -2.04 8.56 -16.08
N VAL A 136 -0.89 7.93 -15.84
CA VAL A 136 -0.58 7.21 -14.61
C VAL A 136 0.81 7.62 -14.12
N THR A 137 0.88 8.08 -12.88
CA THR A 137 2.13 8.26 -12.14
C THR A 137 2.24 7.17 -11.08
N ILE A 138 3.26 6.31 -11.17
CA ILE A 138 3.53 5.27 -10.19
C ILE A 138 4.64 5.78 -9.27
N VAL A 139 4.41 5.79 -7.97
CA VAL A 139 5.31 6.35 -6.97
C VAL A 139 5.80 5.25 -6.05
N ALA A 140 7.07 4.87 -6.16
CA ALA A 140 7.73 3.98 -5.21
C ALA A 140 8.06 4.76 -3.93
N MET A 141 7.45 4.39 -2.80
CA MET A 141 7.60 5.19 -1.57
C MET A 141 8.94 5.03 -0.89
N GLY A 142 9.53 3.85 -0.96
CA GLY A 142 10.81 3.56 -0.33
C GLY A 142 10.79 3.55 1.20
N HIS A 143 11.93 3.31 1.80
CA HIS A 143 12.08 3.29 3.25
C HIS A 143 12.05 4.72 3.81
N GLY A 144 11.18 4.94 4.81
CA GLY A 144 10.98 6.27 5.42
C GLY A 144 10.59 7.36 4.42
N ALA A 145 10.14 7.00 3.22
CA ALA A 145 9.81 7.91 2.10
C ALA A 145 11.00 8.78 1.63
N THR A 146 12.24 8.36 1.87
CA THR A 146 13.48 9.07 1.54
C THR A 146 14.57 8.19 0.95
N GLU A 147 14.54 6.87 1.19
CA GLU A 147 15.55 5.93 0.73
C GLU A 147 14.95 4.92 -0.21
N ILE A 148 15.69 4.54 -1.25
CA ILE A 148 15.25 3.52 -2.21
C ILE A 148 15.02 2.19 -1.47
N SER A 149 13.91 1.54 -1.79
CA SER A 149 13.66 0.15 -1.43
C SER A 149 13.44 -0.69 -2.69
N ASP A 150 14.14 -1.81 -2.77
CA ASP A 150 14.17 -2.63 -3.98
C ASP A 150 12.80 -3.23 -4.30
N GLU A 151 12.02 -3.57 -3.29
CA GLU A 151 10.68 -4.12 -3.44
C GLU A 151 9.68 -3.12 -4.01
N ASP A 152 9.71 -1.86 -3.58
CA ASP A 152 8.81 -0.82 -4.10
C ASP A 152 9.16 -0.47 -5.55
N GLU A 153 10.44 -0.33 -5.83
CA GLU A 153 10.95 -0.10 -7.18
C GLU A 153 10.62 -1.27 -8.14
N ALA A 154 10.78 -2.50 -7.68
CA ALA A 154 10.45 -3.70 -8.46
C ALA A 154 8.94 -3.76 -8.75
N CYS A 155 8.10 -3.49 -7.74
CA CYS A 155 6.65 -3.45 -7.90
C CYS A 155 6.20 -2.32 -8.82
N ALA A 156 6.76 -1.12 -8.68
CA ALA A 156 6.45 0.03 -9.54
C ALA A 156 6.81 -0.27 -10.99
N ARG A 157 8.00 -0.83 -11.25
CA ARG A 157 8.42 -1.25 -12.61
C ARG A 157 7.54 -2.36 -13.16
N TYR A 158 7.14 -3.33 -12.32
CA TYR A 158 6.23 -4.41 -12.74
C TYR A 158 4.87 -3.84 -13.19
N ILE A 159 4.24 -2.99 -12.40
CA ILE A 159 2.96 -2.34 -12.76
C ILE A 159 3.12 -1.52 -14.04
N ALA A 160 4.19 -0.74 -14.17
CA ALA A 160 4.47 0.06 -15.38
C ALA A 160 4.62 -0.82 -16.63
N ALA A 161 5.40 -1.90 -16.53
CA ALA A 161 5.59 -2.84 -17.64
C ALA A 161 4.26 -3.49 -18.06
N ARG A 162 3.44 -3.92 -17.08
CA ARG A 162 2.11 -4.48 -17.36
C ARG A 162 1.20 -3.46 -18.06
N LEU A 163 1.22 -2.19 -17.67
CA LEU A 163 0.41 -1.13 -18.30
C LEU A 163 0.85 -0.84 -19.74
N THR A 164 2.15 -0.80 -19.99
CA THR A 164 2.73 -0.44 -21.31
C THR A 164 2.88 -1.62 -22.25
N GLY A 165 2.71 -2.85 -21.78
CA GLY A 165 2.96 -4.08 -22.54
C GLY A 165 4.45 -4.43 -22.69
N ALA A 166 5.32 -3.81 -21.92
CA ALA A 166 6.75 -4.11 -21.90
C ALA A 166 7.02 -5.50 -21.30
N PRO A 167 8.07 -6.20 -21.73
CA PRO A 167 8.48 -7.45 -21.11
C PRO A 167 8.83 -7.24 -19.63
N THR A 168 8.42 -8.17 -18.79
CA THR A 168 8.77 -8.15 -17.36
C THR A 168 8.88 -9.58 -16.82
N ASP A 169 9.86 -9.80 -15.95
CA ASP A 169 10.04 -11.04 -15.20
C ASP A 169 9.91 -10.71 -13.70
N VAL A 170 8.68 -10.77 -13.21
CA VAL A 170 8.40 -10.50 -11.79
C VAL A 170 8.97 -11.59 -10.89
N ALA A 171 9.08 -12.82 -11.37
CA ALA A 171 9.67 -13.93 -10.59
C ALA A 171 11.15 -13.68 -10.34
N ALA A 172 11.90 -13.26 -11.36
CA ALA A 172 13.30 -12.89 -11.21
C ALA A 172 13.45 -11.65 -10.30
N ALA A 173 12.58 -10.65 -10.43
CA ALA A 173 12.61 -9.46 -9.58
C ALA A 173 12.38 -9.83 -8.10
N ILE A 174 11.41 -10.69 -7.81
CA ILE A 174 11.16 -11.19 -6.45
C ILE A 174 12.31 -12.04 -5.95
N ALA A 175 12.86 -12.95 -6.78
CA ALA A 175 13.99 -13.76 -6.38
C ALA A 175 15.20 -12.91 -5.97
N ALA A 176 15.43 -11.78 -6.65
CA ALA A 176 16.49 -10.84 -6.31
C ALA A 176 16.32 -10.20 -4.91
N LEU A 177 15.10 -10.07 -4.39
CA LEU A 177 14.83 -9.55 -3.04
C LEU A 177 15.28 -10.54 -1.94
N TRP A 178 15.54 -11.82 -2.28
CA TRP A 178 15.88 -12.90 -1.35
C TRP A 178 17.35 -13.35 -1.45
N THR A 179 18.19 -12.67 -2.23
CA THR A 179 19.60 -13.05 -2.42
C THR A 179 20.46 -12.85 -1.18
N ASP A 180 20.00 -12.07 -0.22
CA ASP A 180 20.67 -11.85 1.05
C ASP A 180 20.09 -12.80 2.11
N GLU A 181 20.63 -14.03 2.17
CA GLU A 181 20.22 -15.04 3.15
C GLU A 181 20.52 -14.60 4.59
N ASP A 182 21.51 -13.71 4.78
CA ASP A 182 21.91 -13.16 6.07
C ASP A 182 21.10 -11.89 6.46
N ARG A 183 20.08 -11.53 5.70
CA ARG A 183 19.24 -10.37 6.01
C ARG A 183 18.67 -10.52 7.43
N ASN A 184 19.21 -9.75 8.35
CA ASN A 184 18.77 -9.72 9.73
C ASN A 184 17.45 -8.94 9.83
N TRP A 185 16.34 -9.68 9.83
CA TRP A 185 15.01 -9.11 9.99
C TRP A 185 14.85 -8.57 11.42
N PRO A 186 14.53 -7.30 11.61
CA PRO A 186 14.24 -6.78 12.94
C PRO A 186 13.07 -7.52 13.60
N ASP A 187 13.06 -7.62 14.93
CA ASP A 187 11.99 -8.30 15.68
C ASP A 187 10.58 -7.79 15.32
N TRP A 188 10.46 -6.52 14.99
CA TRP A 188 9.19 -5.90 14.58
C TRP A 188 8.81 -6.14 13.10
N PHE A 189 9.68 -6.81 12.32
CA PHE A 189 9.42 -7.18 10.93
C PHE A 189 9.56 -8.70 10.76
N PRO A 190 8.52 -9.47 11.01
CA PRO A 190 8.57 -10.92 10.77
C PRO A 190 8.86 -11.26 9.31
N ARG A 191 9.78 -12.19 9.05
CA ARG A 191 10.06 -12.68 7.69
C ARG A 191 8.79 -13.08 6.94
N ARG A 192 7.80 -13.63 7.66
CA ARG A 192 6.49 -13.98 7.10
C ARG A 192 5.79 -12.81 6.41
N ASP A 193 5.97 -11.59 6.89
CA ASP A 193 5.39 -10.39 6.26
C ASP A 193 5.94 -10.18 4.86
N ALA A 194 7.26 -10.35 4.66
CA ALA A 194 7.89 -10.26 3.35
C ALA A 194 7.46 -11.41 2.42
N GLU A 195 7.36 -12.64 2.94
CA GLU A 195 6.85 -13.79 2.18
C GLU A 195 5.43 -13.55 1.65
N LEU A 196 4.56 -12.95 2.46
CA LEU A 196 3.21 -12.61 2.06
C LEU A 196 3.18 -11.44 1.06
N ALA A 197 4.03 -10.44 1.25
CA ALA A 197 4.10 -9.27 0.38
C ALA A 197 4.62 -9.62 -1.03
N CYS A 198 5.46 -10.66 -1.16
CA CYS A 198 5.97 -11.14 -2.44
C CYS A 198 5.00 -12.08 -3.18
N GLN A 199 3.79 -12.32 -2.68
CA GLN A 199 2.78 -13.13 -3.38
C GLN A 199 2.08 -12.30 -4.44
N VAL A 200 2.63 -12.27 -5.65
CA VAL A 200 2.09 -11.49 -6.76
C VAL A 200 0.66 -11.89 -7.08
N ASP A 201 -0.19 -10.89 -7.28
CA ASP A 201 -1.59 -11.06 -7.73
C ASP A 201 -2.44 -11.97 -6.82
N ARG A 202 -2.12 -12.01 -5.52
CA ARG A 202 -2.84 -12.83 -4.55
C ARG A 202 -4.32 -12.46 -4.45
N PHE A 203 -4.66 -11.19 -4.65
CA PHE A 203 -6.01 -10.68 -4.50
C PHE A 203 -6.54 -10.08 -5.81
N ASP A 204 -7.84 -10.27 -6.06
CA ASP A 204 -8.54 -9.88 -7.29
C ASP A 204 -9.22 -8.50 -7.21
N PHE A 205 -8.85 -7.68 -6.25
CA PHE A 205 -9.38 -6.32 -6.07
C PHE A 205 -8.28 -5.27 -6.10
N ALA A 206 -8.59 -4.11 -6.67
CA ALA A 206 -7.80 -2.89 -6.54
C ALA A 206 -8.27 -2.08 -5.31
N LEU A 207 -7.43 -1.15 -4.86
CA LEU A 207 -7.69 -0.28 -3.70
C LEU A 207 -7.66 1.20 -4.11
N PRO A 208 -8.65 1.69 -4.90
CA PRO A 208 -8.78 3.11 -5.16
C PRO A 208 -9.12 3.88 -3.89
N VAL A 209 -8.60 5.10 -3.80
CA VAL A 209 -8.80 6.02 -2.68
C VAL A 209 -9.73 7.15 -3.08
N THR A 210 -10.74 7.42 -2.28
CA THR A 210 -11.64 8.57 -2.40
C THR A 210 -11.37 9.58 -1.29
N ARG A 211 -11.66 10.87 -1.58
CA ARG A 211 -11.62 11.96 -0.58
C ARG A 211 -13.04 12.20 -0.09
N GLU A 212 -13.32 11.91 1.17
CA GLU A 212 -14.66 11.98 1.76
C GLU A 212 -14.61 12.66 3.14
N GLY A 213 -15.32 13.78 3.30
CA GLY A 213 -15.38 14.49 4.59
C GLY A 213 -14.00 14.86 5.16
N GLY A 214 -13.03 15.17 4.30
CA GLY A 214 -11.65 15.46 4.71
C GLY A 214 -10.77 14.22 4.96
N LEU A 215 -11.32 13.02 4.83
CA LEU A 215 -10.58 11.76 4.98
C LEU A 215 -10.20 11.16 3.62
N LEU A 216 -9.14 10.38 3.62
CA LEU A 216 -8.69 9.54 2.50
C LEU A 216 -9.13 8.10 2.79
N VAL A 217 -10.02 7.55 1.95
CA VAL A 217 -10.66 6.27 2.21
C VAL A 217 -10.43 5.32 1.03
N ALA A 218 -9.75 4.21 1.27
CA ALA A 218 -9.58 3.14 0.29
C ALA A 218 -10.68 2.08 0.47
N ARG A 219 -11.30 1.68 -0.64
CA ARG A 219 -12.29 0.59 -0.67
C ARG A 219 -11.93 -0.42 -1.76
N PRO A 220 -12.17 -1.72 -1.51
CA PRO A 220 -11.93 -2.73 -2.53
C PRO A 220 -12.84 -2.52 -3.74
N LEU A 221 -12.22 -2.52 -4.92
CA LEU A 221 -12.93 -2.53 -6.19
C LEU A 221 -12.57 -3.82 -6.94
N ARG A 222 -13.54 -4.73 -7.02
CA ARG A 222 -13.41 -5.95 -7.82
C ARG A 222 -13.76 -5.63 -9.26
N SER A 223 -12.96 -6.12 -10.20
CA SER A 223 -13.34 -6.07 -11.62
C SER A 223 -14.45 -7.07 -11.87
N ALA A 224 -15.56 -6.59 -12.43
CA ALA A 224 -16.57 -7.46 -13.01
C ALA A 224 -16.02 -8.15 -14.26
#